data_e839037363695650219ce2f166670f49
#
_entry.id   e839037363695650219ce2f166670f49
#
_cell.length_a   1.000
_cell.length_b   1.000
_cell.length_c   1.000
_cell.angle_alpha   90.00
_cell.angle_beta   90.00
_cell.angle_gamma   90.00
#
_symmetry.space_group_name_H-M   'P 1'
#
loop_
_entity.id
_entity.type
_entity.pdbx_description
1 polymer ?
#
loop_
_entity_poly.entity_id
_entity_poly.type
_entity_poly.pdbx_seq_one_letter_code
_entity_poly.pdbx_strand_id
1 'polypeptide(L)'
;MIAVPAVISAVFATTPMLPSDPMATVQVVMRWIHFTAGITWVGLLYFFNLVNAPFLKELDAPTKGKVFPSLMSKAMWWFRWSSVVTVLFGFGYWQMIVAADAHNAGASTGQAMATFFGIWTLAFVLEMGVLMSPAEALKKGPVLGLIVGIVVTAAAYCYVALNSHGWEGNRMLSIGIGGGLGWFMMLNVWGLIWRIQKKLIRWTTDNEKNGTAMPPEAAKLARLSFLCSRVNFVLSFPLLFFMAAASHYPFLVQ
;
A
#
# COMPACT_ATOMS: atom_id res chain seq x y z
N MET A 1 35.37 -34.85 23.93
CA MET A 1 35.93 -33.59 23.42
C MET A 1 35.49 -33.47 21.96
N ILE A 2 34.40 -32.81 21.66
CA ILE A 2 33.96 -32.53 20.27
C ILE A 2 34.93 -31.48 19.75
N ALA A 3 35.68 -31.83 18.70
CA ALA A 3 36.73 -30.98 18.18
C ALA A 3 36.14 -29.67 17.62
N VAL A 4 36.46 -28.56 18.26
CA VAL A 4 36.10 -27.19 17.83
C VAL A 4 36.37 -26.95 16.34
N PRO A 5 37.41 -27.52 15.71
CA PRO A 5 37.64 -27.43 14.27
C PRO A 5 36.51 -28.00 13.41
N ALA A 6 35.85 -29.09 13.84
CA ALA A 6 34.78 -29.71 13.05
C ALA A 6 33.51 -28.87 13.04
N VAL A 7 33.21 -28.18 14.14
CA VAL A 7 32.04 -27.25 14.22
C VAL A 7 32.32 -26.01 13.38
N ILE A 8 33.54 -25.48 13.42
CA ILE A 8 33.92 -24.31 12.60
C ILE A 8 33.90 -24.70 11.11
N SER A 9 34.41 -25.84 10.71
CA SER A 9 34.34 -26.31 9.32
C SER A 9 32.91 -26.56 8.86
N ALA A 10 32.02 -27.06 9.72
CA ALA A 10 30.59 -27.22 9.37
C ALA A 10 29.85 -25.89 9.21
N VAL A 11 30.22 -24.87 9.98
CA VAL A 11 29.63 -23.51 9.86
C VAL A 11 30.08 -22.83 8.56
N PHE A 12 31.35 -23.09 8.12
CA PHE A 12 31.83 -22.53 6.84
C PHE A 12 31.51 -23.42 5.62
N ALA A 13 31.06 -24.66 5.79
CA ALA A 13 30.64 -25.52 4.69
C ALA A 13 29.26 -25.15 4.12
N THR A 14 28.46 -24.33 4.82
CA THR A 14 27.21 -23.78 4.36
C THR A 14 27.33 -22.26 4.15
N THR A 15 28.21 -21.85 3.25
CA THR A 15 28.19 -20.46 2.78
C THR A 15 26.89 -20.24 2.02
N PRO A 16 26.04 -19.28 2.42
CA PRO A 16 24.85 -18.94 1.64
C PRO A 16 25.31 -18.47 0.25
N MET A 17 25.05 -19.29 -0.76
CA MET A 17 25.36 -18.93 -2.15
C MET A 17 24.17 -18.17 -2.71
N LEU A 18 24.45 -17.02 -3.31
CA LEU A 18 23.47 -16.34 -4.17
C LEU A 18 23.12 -17.26 -5.35
N PRO A 19 21.86 -17.20 -5.85
CA PRO A 19 21.50 -17.94 -7.05
C PRO A 19 22.51 -17.70 -8.17
N SER A 20 22.92 -18.75 -8.87
CA SER A 20 23.82 -18.66 -10.02
C SER A 20 23.20 -17.89 -11.20
N ASP A 21 21.87 -17.86 -11.26
CA ASP A 21 21.13 -17.04 -12.21
C ASP A 21 21.07 -15.57 -11.74
N PRO A 22 21.63 -14.63 -12.50
CA PRO A 22 21.57 -13.19 -12.18
C PRO A 22 20.13 -12.67 -12.02
N MET A 23 19.17 -13.21 -12.79
CA MET A 23 17.78 -12.79 -12.73
C MET A 23 17.12 -13.20 -11.40
N ALA A 24 17.42 -14.39 -10.91
CA ALA A 24 16.97 -14.82 -9.59
C ALA A 24 17.53 -13.92 -8.47
N THR A 25 18.78 -13.49 -8.57
CA THR A 25 19.39 -12.54 -7.64
C THR A 25 18.67 -11.19 -7.67
N VAL A 26 18.38 -10.64 -8.86
CA VAL A 26 17.60 -9.40 -9.02
C VAL A 26 16.23 -9.53 -8.35
N GLN A 27 15.53 -10.65 -8.57
CA GLN A 27 14.22 -10.90 -7.96
C GLN A 27 14.27 -10.93 -6.43
N VAL A 28 15.30 -11.55 -5.85
CA VAL A 28 15.50 -11.58 -4.38
C VAL A 28 15.71 -10.18 -3.83
N VAL A 29 16.56 -9.37 -4.47
CA VAL A 29 16.82 -7.98 -4.07
C VAL A 29 15.56 -7.12 -4.17
N MET A 30 14.82 -7.23 -5.28
CA MET A 30 13.57 -6.48 -5.46
C MET A 30 12.53 -6.85 -4.38
N ARG A 31 12.38 -8.13 -4.06
CA ARG A 31 11.50 -8.57 -2.97
C ARG A 31 11.96 -8.04 -1.62
N TRP A 32 13.25 -8.06 -1.33
CA TRP A 32 13.78 -7.53 -0.08
C TRP A 32 13.50 -6.03 0.08
N ILE A 33 13.74 -5.23 -0.95
CA ILE A 33 13.42 -3.80 -0.96
C ILE A 33 11.92 -3.58 -0.79
N HIS A 34 11.08 -4.36 -1.51
CA HIS A 34 9.63 -4.31 -1.41
C HIS A 34 9.15 -4.57 0.03
N PHE A 35 9.63 -5.62 0.68
CA PHE A 35 9.25 -5.92 2.05
C PHE A 35 9.70 -4.85 3.04
N THR A 36 10.94 -4.38 2.95
CA THR A 36 11.48 -3.35 3.85
C THR A 36 10.69 -2.05 3.75
N ALA A 37 10.42 -1.61 2.53
CA ALA A 37 9.60 -0.43 2.28
C ALA A 37 8.13 -0.66 2.70
N GLY A 38 7.59 -1.85 2.45
CA GLY A 38 6.23 -2.25 2.82
C GLY A 38 5.99 -2.24 4.33
N ILE A 39 6.94 -2.76 5.11
CA ILE A 39 6.91 -2.70 6.57
C ILE A 39 6.86 -1.24 7.05
N THR A 40 7.69 -0.37 6.47
CA THR A 40 7.69 1.05 6.80
C THR A 40 6.35 1.71 6.45
N TRP A 41 5.83 1.46 5.26
CA TRP A 41 4.57 2.04 4.80
C TRP A 41 3.37 1.58 5.62
N VAL A 42 3.18 0.28 5.76
CA VAL A 42 2.05 -0.32 6.50
C VAL A 42 2.17 -0.04 7.99
N GLY A 43 3.39 -0.09 8.55
CA GLY A 43 3.65 0.26 9.94
C GLY A 43 3.27 1.70 10.28
N LEU A 44 3.63 2.66 9.41
CA LEU A 44 3.21 4.06 9.57
C LEU A 44 1.69 4.24 9.37
N LEU A 45 1.06 3.49 8.46
CA LEU A 45 -0.40 3.49 8.31
C LEU A 45 -1.09 3.06 9.60
N TYR A 46 -0.59 2.01 10.23
CA TYR A 46 -1.10 1.51 11.52
C TYR A 46 -0.85 2.50 12.64
N PHE A 47 0.35 3.07 12.71
CA PHE A 47 0.67 4.13 13.65
C PHE A 47 -0.31 5.31 13.53
N PHE A 48 -0.57 5.81 12.33
CA PHE A 48 -1.50 6.93 12.13
C PHE A 48 -2.93 6.61 12.58
N ASN A 49 -3.41 5.40 12.35
CA ASN A 49 -4.78 5.00 12.61
C ASN A 49 -5.03 4.52 14.04
N LEU A 50 -4.06 3.82 14.65
CA LEU A 50 -4.23 3.17 15.94
C LEU A 50 -3.63 3.96 17.10
N VAL A 51 -2.57 4.74 16.83
CA VAL A 51 -1.82 5.44 17.89
C VAL A 51 -1.96 6.96 17.75
N ASN A 52 -1.57 7.51 16.61
CA ASN A 52 -1.48 8.96 16.43
C ASN A 52 -2.87 9.65 16.48
N ALA A 53 -3.89 9.04 15.87
CA ALA A 53 -5.22 9.66 15.83
C ALA A 53 -5.89 9.75 17.22
N PRO A 54 -5.88 8.73 18.11
CA PRO A 54 -6.33 8.89 19.49
C PRO A 54 -5.42 9.82 20.29
N PHE A 55 -4.09 9.67 20.21
CA PHE A 55 -3.13 10.52 20.94
C PHE A 55 -3.34 12.02 20.70
N LEU A 56 -3.52 12.43 19.44
CA LEU A 56 -3.77 13.84 19.12
C LEU A 56 -5.09 14.40 19.67
N LYS A 57 -6.04 13.54 20.09
CA LYS A 57 -7.29 13.99 20.75
C LYS A 57 -7.11 14.25 22.23
N GLU A 58 -6.11 13.65 22.86
CA GLU A 58 -5.79 13.81 24.27
C GLU A 58 -5.00 15.10 24.53
N LEU A 59 -4.36 15.68 23.50
CA LEU A 59 -3.57 16.89 23.62
C LEU A 59 -4.44 18.14 23.64
N ASP A 60 -4.08 19.08 24.51
CA ASP A 60 -4.58 20.44 24.49
C ASP A 60 -4.18 21.19 23.21
N ALA A 61 -4.88 22.26 22.86
CA ALA A 61 -4.67 22.96 21.61
C ALA A 61 -3.26 23.52 21.40
N PRO A 62 -2.60 24.16 22.39
CA PRO A 62 -1.22 24.63 22.26
C PRO A 62 -0.21 23.51 22.03
N THR A 63 -0.30 22.43 22.80
CA THR A 63 0.60 21.26 22.66
C THR A 63 0.41 20.58 21.30
N LYS A 64 -0.84 20.41 20.88
CA LYS A 64 -1.16 19.86 19.56
C LYS A 64 -0.60 20.73 18.43
N GLY A 65 -0.68 22.06 18.56
CA GLY A 65 -0.13 23.02 17.60
C GLY A 65 1.38 22.84 17.36
N LYS A 66 2.13 22.48 18.40
CA LYS A 66 3.57 22.22 18.35
C LYS A 66 3.91 20.82 17.87
N VAL A 67 3.22 19.81 18.41
CA VAL A 67 3.52 18.38 18.15
C VAL A 67 3.12 17.98 16.72
N PHE A 68 1.92 18.36 16.28
CA PHE A 68 1.37 17.91 15.00
C PHE A 68 2.27 18.26 13.80
N PRO A 69 2.71 19.51 13.58
CA PRO A 69 3.55 19.82 12.43
C PRO A 69 4.90 19.11 12.45
N SER A 70 5.52 19.02 13.63
CA SER A 70 6.84 18.40 13.78
C SER A 70 6.81 16.90 13.51
N LEU A 71 5.83 16.20 14.10
CA LEU A 71 5.65 14.76 13.91
C LEU A 71 5.21 14.41 12.49
N MET A 72 4.14 15.09 12.02
CA MET A 72 3.53 14.76 10.74
C MET A 72 4.43 15.07 9.55
N SER A 73 5.23 16.13 9.58
CA SER A 73 6.15 16.44 8.48
C SER A 73 7.16 15.32 8.24
N LYS A 74 7.71 14.74 9.31
CA LYS A 74 8.67 13.64 9.26
C LYS A 74 8.00 12.31 8.88
N ALA A 75 6.92 11.96 9.58
CA ALA A 75 6.22 10.70 9.37
C ALA A 75 5.59 10.62 7.97
N MET A 76 5.02 11.72 7.45
CA MET A 76 4.46 11.78 6.11
C MET A 76 5.51 11.71 5.01
N TRP A 77 6.75 12.16 5.26
CA TRP A 77 7.84 11.98 4.31
C TRP A 77 8.13 10.49 4.08
N TRP A 78 8.33 9.74 5.17
CA TRP A 78 8.57 8.30 5.10
C TRP A 78 7.35 7.55 4.53
N PHE A 79 6.15 7.89 5.00
CA PHE A 79 4.91 7.23 4.59
C PHE A 79 4.68 7.29 3.07
N ARG A 80 4.82 8.49 2.48
CA ARG A 80 4.59 8.65 1.03
C ARG A 80 5.67 8.00 0.17
N TRP A 81 6.96 8.13 0.58
CA TRP A 81 8.03 7.57 -0.23
C TRP A 81 8.14 6.06 -0.09
N SER A 82 7.92 5.52 1.10
CA SER A 82 7.86 4.07 1.27
C SER A 82 6.71 3.44 0.48
N SER A 83 5.56 4.12 0.31
CA SER A 83 4.49 3.63 -0.56
C SER A 83 4.93 3.51 -2.02
N VAL A 84 5.66 4.51 -2.54
CA VAL A 84 6.20 4.47 -3.91
C VAL A 84 7.23 3.35 -4.08
N VAL A 85 8.18 3.26 -3.16
CA VAL A 85 9.23 2.22 -3.23
C VAL A 85 8.58 0.83 -3.14
N THR A 86 7.63 0.63 -2.23
CA THR A 86 6.91 -0.65 -2.12
C THR A 86 6.22 -1.01 -3.43
N VAL A 87 5.43 -0.11 -3.99
CA VAL A 87 4.69 -0.39 -5.22
C VAL A 87 5.62 -0.57 -6.41
N LEU A 88 6.64 0.27 -6.56
CA LEU A 88 7.58 0.21 -7.68
C LEU A 88 8.34 -1.13 -7.73
N PHE A 89 8.92 -1.53 -6.60
CA PHE A 89 9.69 -2.78 -6.54
C PHE A 89 8.79 -4.02 -6.55
N GLY A 90 7.60 -3.94 -5.93
CA GLY A 90 6.60 -5.01 -5.99
C GLY A 90 6.07 -5.21 -7.41
N PHE A 91 5.74 -4.13 -8.10
CA PHE A 91 5.28 -4.16 -9.50
C PHE A 91 6.37 -4.70 -10.42
N GLY A 92 7.61 -4.20 -10.31
CA GLY A 92 8.72 -4.69 -11.12
C GLY A 92 8.95 -6.20 -10.95
N TYR A 93 8.91 -6.69 -9.71
CA TYR A 93 9.01 -8.12 -9.45
C TYR A 93 7.83 -8.91 -10.05
N TRP A 94 6.59 -8.45 -9.87
CA TRP A 94 5.40 -9.11 -10.40
C TRP A 94 5.40 -9.11 -11.94
N GLN A 95 5.81 -8.00 -12.57
CA GLN A 95 5.93 -7.91 -14.04
C GLN A 95 6.89 -8.97 -14.61
N MET A 96 7.98 -9.27 -13.91
CA MET A 96 8.92 -10.31 -14.35
C MET A 96 8.26 -11.70 -14.35
N ILE A 97 7.41 -11.99 -13.36
CA ILE A 97 6.63 -13.24 -13.31
C ILE A 97 5.66 -13.29 -14.46
N VAL A 98 4.84 -12.24 -14.63
CA VAL A 98 3.83 -12.16 -15.69
C VAL A 98 4.47 -12.28 -17.08
N ALA A 99 5.62 -11.63 -17.28
CA ALA A 99 6.32 -11.71 -18.58
C ALA A 99 6.85 -13.12 -18.87
N ALA A 100 7.36 -13.83 -17.87
CA ALA A 100 7.82 -15.21 -18.03
C ALA A 100 6.65 -16.17 -18.31
N ASP A 101 5.57 -16.07 -17.53
CA ASP A 101 4.39 -16.93 -17.69
C ASP A 101 3.70 -16.68 -19.05
N ALA A 102 3.53 -15.42 -19.45
CA ALA A 102 2.95 -15.05 -20.74
C ALA A 102 3.82 -15.51 -21.92
N HIS A 103 5.15 -15.35 -21.83
CA HIS A 103 6.07 -15.81 -22.85
C HIS A 103 5.97 -17.33 -23.06
N ASN A 104 5.95 -18.09 -21.98
CA ASN A 104 5.83 -19.57 -22.03
C ASN A 104 4.49 -20.01 -22.64
N ALA A 105 3.44 -19.22 -22.48
CA ALA A 105 2.10 -19.49 -23.01
C ALA A 105 1.85 -18.91 -24.41
N GLY A 106 2.78 -18.16 -24.98
CA GLY A 106 2.55 -17.41 -26.23
C GLY A 106 1.51 -16.28 -26.10
N ALA A 107 1.33 -15.76 -24.88
CA ALA A 107 0.34 -14.73 -24.53
C ALA A 107 0.95 -13.34 -24.45
N SER A 108 0.10 -12.31 -24.34
CA SER A 108 0.52 -10.90 -24.25
C SER A 108 0.63 -10.42 -22.83
N THR A 109 1.86 -10.09 -22.40
CA THR A 109 2.12 -9.40 -21.14
C THR A 109 1.40 -8.03 -21.07
N GLY A 110 1.28 -7.33 -22.21
CA GLY A 110 0.65 -6.00 -22.27
C GLY A 110 -0.83 -6.03 -21.87
N GLN A 111 -1.57 -7.08 -22.19
CA GLN A 111 -2.97 -7.23 -21.80
C GLN A 111 -3.09 -7.36 -20.28
N ALA A 112 -2.27 -8.19 -19.64
CA ALA A 112 -2.26 -8.36 -18.19
C ALA A 112 -1.93 -7.06 -17.46
N MET A 113 -0.98 -6.25 -18.01
CA MET A 113 -0.65 -4.94 -17.46
C MET A 113 -1.79 -3.95 -17.63
N ALA A 114 -2.43 -3.91 -18.79
CA ALA A 114 -3.54 -3.01 -19.06
C ALA A 114 -4.75 -3.31 -18.16
N THR A 115 -5.10 -4.58 -17.96
CA THR A 115 -6.17 -4.99 -17.05
C THR A 115 -5.84 -4.61 -15.61
N PHE A 116 -4.61 -4.83 -15.15
CA PHE A 116 -4.18 -4.44 -13.81
C PHE A 116 -4.36 -2.94 -13.57
N PHE A 117 -3.70 -2.10 -14.36
CA PHE A 117 -3.76 -0.65 -14.15
C PHE A 117 -5.15 -0.08 -14.42
N GLY A 118 -5.85 -0.56 -15.45
CA GLY A 118 -7.17 -0.09 -15.81
C GLY A 118 -8.19 -0.32 -14.68
N ILE A 119 -8.29 -1.54 -14.18
CA ILE A 119 -9.26 -1.92 -13.16
C ILE A 119 -8.98 -1.20 -11.83
N TRP A 120 -7.75 -1.24 -11.34
CA TRP A 120 -7.43 -0.68 -10.03
C TRP A 120 -7.41 0.85 -10.02
N THR A 121 -7.06 1.48 -11.15
CA THR A 121 -7.19 2.93 -11.28
C THR A 121 -8.65 3.36 -11.39
N LEU A 122 -9.50 2.59 -12.09
CA LEU A 122 -10.94 2.84 -12.13
C LEU A 122 -11.56 2.72 -10.73
N ALA A 123 -11.20 1.69 -9.97
CA ALA A 123 -11.65 1.52 -8.59
C ALA A 123 -11.28 2.74 -7.71
N PHE A 124 -10.05 3.24 -7.84
CA PHE A 124 -9.60 4.46 -7.18
C PHE A 124 -10.41 5.70 -7.61
N VAL A 125 -10.68 5.86 -8.89
CA VAL A 125 -11.49 7.00 -9.41
C VAL A 125 -12.91 6.95 -8.85
N LEU A 126 -13.52 5.77 -8.76
CA LEU A 126 -14.84 5.60 -8.16
C LEU A 126 -14.84 5.96 -6.66
N GLU A 127 -13.84 5.53 -5.89
CA GLU A 127 -13.69 5.95 -4.49
C GLU A 127 -13.54 7.46 -4.38
N MET A 128 -12.68 8.05 -5.20
CA MET A 128 -12.49 9.51 -5.22
C MET A 128 -13.79 10.24 -5.52
N GLY A 129 -14.59 9.75 -6.44
CA GLY A 129 -15.93 10.28 -6.73
C GLY A 129 -16.83 10.29 -5.49
N VAL A 130 -16.81 9.21 -4.70
CA VAL A 130 -17.57 9.11 -3.44
C VAL A 130 -17.03 10.09 -2.39
N LEU A 131 -15.73 10.12 -2.17
CA LEU A 131 -15.10 10.99 -1.17
C LEU A 131 -15.24 12.48 -1.48
N MET A 132 -15.25 12.86 -2.75
CA MET A 132 -15.41 14.24 -3.19
C MET A 132 -16.88 14.65 -3.41
N SER A 133 -17.81 13.70 -3.34
CA SER A 133 -19.24 13.98 -3.45
C SER A 133 -19.70 14.99 -2.38
N PRO A 134 -20.65 15.90 -2.70
CA PRO A 134 -21.28 16.78 -1.71
C PRO A 134 -22.18 16.01 -0.72
N ALA A 135 -22.58 14.77 -1.04
CA ALA A 135 -23.47 13.96 -0.22
C ALA A 135 -22.76 13.43 1.05
N GLU A 136 -22.94 14.11 2.18
CA GLU A 136 -22.31 13.73 3.46
C GLU A 136 -22.74 12.34 3.95
N ALA A 137 -23.92 11.84 3.52
CA ALA A 137 -24.38 10.50 3.85
C ALA A 137 -23.41 9.40 3.35
N LEU A 138 -22.81 9.58 2.19
CA LEU A 138 -21.84 8.64 1.59
C LEU A 138 -20.51 8.59 2.36
N LYS A 139 -20.20 9.63 3.15
CA LYS A 139 -18.98 9.75 3.95
C LYS A 139 -19.16 9.31 5.39
N LYS A 140 -20.32 8.74 5.76
CA LYS A 140 -20.47 8.04 7.03
C LYS A 140 -19.61 6.76 6.99
N GLY A 141 -18.82 6.53 8.02
CA GLY A 141 -17.83 5.44 8.04
C GLY A 141 -18.35 4.08 7.57
N PRO A 142 -19.46 3.55 8.11
CA PRO A 142 -20.03 2.28 7.65
C PRO A 142 -20.47 2.29 6.18
N VAL A 143 -21.08 3.37 5.72
CA VAL A 143 -21.57 3.52 4.33
C VAL A 143 -20.37 3.57 3.37
N LEU A 144 -19.38 4.40 3.67
CA LEU A 144 -18.15 4.48 2.88
C LEU A 144 -17.44 3.12 2.85
N GLY A 145 -17.32 2.44 3.99
CA GLY A 145 -16.71 1.12 4.07
C GLY A 145 -17.44 0.08 3.21
N LEU A 146 -18.78 0.09 3.20
CA LEU A 146 -19.57 -0.79 2.35
C LEU A 146 -19.35 -0.50 0.86
N ILE A 147 -19.42 0.78 0.46
CA ILE A 147 -19.22 1.19 -0.94
C ILE A 147 -17.84 0.79 -1.43
N VAL A 148 -16.79 1.14 -0.67
CA VAL A 148 -15.41 0.78 -1.03
C VAL A 148 -15.23 -0.74 -1.04
N GLY A 149 -15.81 -1.46 -0.10
CA GLY A 149 -15.82 -2.92 -0.07
C GLY A 149 -16.41 -3.52 -1.35
N ILE A 150 -17.56 -3.02 -1.80
CA ILE A 150 -18.20 -3.44 -3.06
C ILE A 150 -17.30 -3.12 -4.25
N VAL A 151 -16.80 -1.89 -4.36
CA VAL A 151 -15.94 -1.45 -5.47
C VAL A 151 -14.69 -2.31 -5.58
N VAL A 152 -14.00 -2.54 -4.46
CA VAL A 152 -12.76 -3.31 -4.42
C VAL A 152 -13.01 -4.80 -4.70
N THR A 153 -14.10 -5.37 -4.17
CA THR A 153 -14.47 -6.77 -4.46
C THR A 153 -14.83 -6.94 -5.93
N ALA A 154 -15.59 -6.02 -6.51
CA ALA A 154 -15.91 -6.03 -7.94
C ALA A 154 -14.63 -5.88 -8.79
N ALA A 155 -13.72 -4.99 -8.40
CA ALA A 155 -12.44 -4.83 -9.09
C ALA A 155 -11.60 -6.12 -9.05
N ALA A 156 -11.50 -6.78 -7.90
CA ALA A 156 -10.80 -8.04 -7.75
C ALA A 156 -11.43 -9.16 -8.61
N TYR A 157 -12.76 -9.25 -8.58
CA TYR A 157 -13.48 -10.21 -9.43
C TYR A 157 -13.25 -9.95 -10.92
N CYS A 158 -13.42 -8.72 -11.39
CA CYS A 158 -13.17 -8.34 -12.77
C CYS A 158 -11.71 -8.60 -13.18
N TYR A 159 -10.75 -8.32 -12.28
CA TYR A 159 -9.35 -8.61 -12.54
C TYR A 159 -9.10 -10.09 -12.77
N VAL A 160 -9.64 -10.97 -11.92
CA VAL A 160 -9.52 -12.44 -12.09
C VAL A 160 -10.24 -12.88 -13.36
N ALA A 161 -11.47 -12.45 -13.59
CA ALA A 161 -12.27 -12.84 -14.77
C ALA A 161 -11.60 -12.45 -16.10
N LEU A 162 -10.96 -11.29 -16.16
CA LEU A 162 -10.23 -10.81 -17.35
C LEU A 162 -8.81 -11.39 -17.49
N ASN A 163 -8.36 -12.20 -16.53
CA ASN A 163 -7.09 -12.90 -16.56
C ASN A 163 -7.27 -14.40 -16.26
N SER A 164 -8.31 -15.01 -16.84
CA SER A 164 -8.62 -16.44 -16.71
C SER A 164 -8.54 -17.12 -18.08
N HIS A 165 -7.37 -17.08 -18.71
CA HIS A 165 -7.14 -17.70 -20.03
C HIS A 165 -6.45 -19.08 -19.92
N GLY A 166 -6.20 -19.55 -18.69
CA GLY A 166 -5.62 -20.87 -18.41
C GLY A 166 -4.09 -20.90 -18.29
N TRP A 167 -3.41 -19.79 -18.55
CA TRP A 167 -1.97 -19.66 -18.36
C TRP A 167 -1.58 -18.88 -17.09
N GLU A 168 -2.54 -18.16 -16.53
CA GLU A 168 -2.32 -17.34 -15.33
C GLU A 168 -2.25 -18.23 -14.08
N GLY A 169 -1.10 -18.24 -13.43
CA GLY A 169 -0.93 -18.97 -12.20
C GLY A 169 -1.52 -18.26 -10.98
N ASN A 170 -1.84 -19.02 -9.92
CA ASN A 170 -2.33 -18.48 -8.64
C ASN A 170 -1.46 -17.34 -8.11
N ARG A 171 -0.13 -17.46 -8.24
CA ARG A 171 0.82 -16.43 -7.81
C ARG A 171 0.62 -15.11 -8.56
N MET A 172 0.44 -15.17 -9.88
CA MET A 172 0.17 -13.99 -10.70
C MET A 172 -1.12 -13.30 -10.28
N LEU A 173 -2.20 -14.07 -10.14
CA LEU A 173 -3.53 -13.56 -9.80
C LEU A 173 -3.59 -13.00 -8.37
N SER A 174 -3.04 -13.73 -7.40
CA SER A 174 -3.02 -13.29 -5.99
C SER A 174 -2.20 -12.01 -5.82
N ILE A 175 -0.99 -11.94 -6.41
CA ILE A 175 -0.19 -10.71 -6.37
C ILE A 175 -0.89 -9.59 -7.14
N GLY A 176 -1.58 -9.89 -8.23
CA GLY A 176 -2.37 -8.91 -8.97
C GLY A 176 -3.50 -8.29 -8.16
N ILE A 177 -4.17 -9.06 -7.29
CA ILE A 177 -5.16 -8.52 -6.34
C ILE A 177 -4.46 -7.73 -5.23
N GLY A 178 -3.50 -8.33 -4.52
CA GLY A 178 -2.80 -7.66 -3.42
C GLY A 178 -2.00 -6.43 -3.90
N GLY A 179 -1.30 -6.53 -5.03
CA GLY A 179 -0.59 -5.42 -5.65
C GLY A 179 -1.52 -4.33 -6.17
N GLY A 180 -2.68 -4.71 -6.70
CA GLY A 180 -3.71 -3.77 -7.12
C GLY A 180 -4.29 -2.98 -5.96
N LEU A 181 -4.54 -3.62 -4.81
CA LEU A 181 -4.87 -2.93 -3.56
C LEU A 181 -3.74 -1.97 -3.14
N GLY A 182 -2.49 -2.39 -3.27
CA GLY A 182 -1.33 -1.53 -3.01
C GLY A 182 -1.27 -0.32 -3.94
N TRP A 183 -1.53 -0.51 -5.24
CA TRP A 183 -1.64 0.56 -6.22
C TRP A 183 -2.73 1.56 -5.84
N PHE A 184 -3.93 1.08 -5.58
CA PHE A 184 -5.07 1.87 -5.10
C PHE A 184 -4.73 2.68 -3.85
N MET A 185 -4.15 2.04 -2.84
CA MET A 185 -3.76 2.69 -1.58
C MET A 185 -2.65 3.74 -1.78
N MET A 186 -1.69 3.50 -2.67
CA MET A 186 -0.66 4.48 -3.02
C MET A 186 -1.27 5.70 -3.72
N LEU A 187 -2.22 5.50 -4.63
CA LEU A 187 -2.95 6.61 -5.26
C LEU A 187 -3.70 7.44 -4.23
N ASN A 188 -4.29 6.82 -3.20
CA ASN A 188 -4.89 7.53 -2.06
C ASN A 188 -3.87 8.40 -1.31
N VAL A 189 -2.67 7.85 -1.07
CA VAL A 189 -1.60 8.60 -0.38
C VAL A 189 -1.22 9.86 -1.17
N TRP A 190 -0.97 9.73 -2.46
CA TRP A 190 -0.47 10.83 -3.29
C TRP A 190 -1.56 11.74 -3.82
N GLY A 191 -2.72 11.17 -4.17
CA GLY A 191 -3.86 11.89 -4.72
C GLY A 191 -4.56 12.77 -3.69
N LEU A 192 -4.71 12.30 -2.45
CA LEU A 192 -5.53 12.97 -1.46
C LEU A 192 -4.81 13.20 -0.13
N ILE A 193 -4.32 12.14 0.54
CA ILE A 193 -3.80 12.23 1.91
C ILE A 193 -2.66 13.24 1.99
N TRP A 194 -1.63 13.07 1.15
CA TRP A 194 -0.46 13.96 1.15
C TRP A 194 -0.82 15.40 0.80
N ARG A 195 -1.67 15.62 -0.19
CA ARG A 195 -2.07 16.96 -0.61
C ARG A 195 -2.77 17.72 0.51
N ILE A 196 -3.63 17.04 1.27
CA ILE A 196 -4.34 17.62 2.42
C ILE A 196 -3.37 17.80 3.59
N GLN A 197 -2.60 16.79 3.95
CA GLN A 197 -1.70 16.85 5.10
C GLN A 197 -0.66 17.98 4.95
N LYS A 198 -0.15 18.20 3.74
CA LYS A 198 0.73 19.33 3.46
C LYS A 198 0.09 20.69 3.77
N LYS A 199 -1.21 20.87 3.48
CA LYS A 199 -1.94 22.09 3.82
C LYS A 199 -2.13 22.21 5.34
N LEU A 200 -2.59 21.13 5.97
CA LEU A 200 -2.84 21.13 7.43
C LEU A 200 -1.58 21.39 8.23
N ILE A 201 -0.46 20.77 7.85
CA ILE A 201 0.86 21.02 8.50
C ILE A 201 1.22 22.49 8.38
N ARG A 202 1.13 23.08 7.18
CA ARG A 202 1.44 24.50 6.96
C ARG A 202 0.54 25.41 7.80
N TRP A 203 -0.77 25.23 7.73
CA TRP A 203 -1.72 26.07 8.47
C TRP A 203 -1.57 25.97 9.98
N THR A 204 -1.32 24.76 10.48
CA THR A 204 -1.06 24.58 11.93
C THR A 204 0.25 25.25 12.35
N THR A 205 1.29 25.18 11.51
CA THR A 205 2.56 25.89 11.76
C THR A 205 2.38 27.41 11.76
N ASP A 206 1.61 27.93 10.80
CA ASP A 206 1.33 29.39 10.72
C ASP A 206 0.47 29.87 11.90
N ASN A 207 -0.50 29.05 12.32
CA ASN A 207 -1.30 29.33 13.51
C ASN A 207 -0.43 29.37 14.81
N GLU A 208 0.44 28.38 14.98
CA GLU A 208 1.32 28.28 16.15
C GLU A 208 2.33 29.42 16.22
N LYS A 209 2.95 29.77 15.08
CA LYS A 209 4.03 30.79 15.05
C LYS A 209 3.53 32.21 14.98
N ASN A 210 2.47 32.45 14.23
CA ASN A 210 2.03 33.79 13.85
C ASN A 210 0.63 34.14 14.38
N GLY A 211 -0.04 33.23 15.09
CA GLY A 211 -1.41 33.41 15.55
C GLY A 211 -2.45 33.43 14.39
N THR A 212 -2.07 33.06 13.17
CA THR A 212 -2.96 33.07 12.01
C THR A 212 -4.12 32.12 12.22
N ALA A 213 -5.36 32.56 12.05
CA ALA A 213 -6.54 31.73 12.22
C ALA A 213 -6.55 30.55 11.24
N MET A 214 -6.97 29.38 11.70
CA MET A 214 -7.14 28.22 10.83
C MET A 214 -8.23 28.45 9.79
N PRO A 215 -8.01 28.13 8.50
CA PRO A 215 -9.03 28.25 7.47
C PRO A 215 -10.28 27.42 7.81
N PRO A 216 -11.50 27.90 7.45
CA PRO A 216 -12.75 27.24 7.77
C PRO A 216 -12.86 25.82 7.17
N GLU A 217 -12.18 25.56 6.05
CA GLU A 217 -12.14 24.23 5.43
C GLU A 217 -11.20 23.24 6.13
N ALA A 218 -10.36 23.64 7.06
CA ALA A 218 -9.35 22.81 7.70
C ALA A 218 -9.95 21.56 8.36
N ALA A 219 -11.05 21.71 9.09
CA ALA A 219 -11.73 20.59 9.75
C ALA A 219 -12.31 19.59 8.73
N LYS A 220 -12.91 20.07 7.65
CA LYS A 220 -13.45 19.24 6.57
C LYS A 220 -12.34 18.45 5.86
N LEU A 221 -11.22 19.10 5.55
CA LEU A 221 -10.08 18.46 4.91
C LEU A 221 -9.42 17.44 5.86
N ALA A 222 -9.26 17.76 7.14
CA ALA A 222 -8.73 16.81 8.12
C ALA A 222 -9.59 15.54 8.21
N ARG A 223 -10.94 15.70 8.25
CA ARG A 223 -11.87 14.57 8.21
C ARG A 223 -11.73 13.75 6.93
N LEU A 224 -11.64 14.40 5.77
CA LEU A 224 -11.51 13.73 4.48
C LEU A 224 -10.21 12.91 4.41
N SER A 225 -9.08 13.50 4.80
CA SER A 225 -7.79 12.79 4.89
C SER A 225 -7.86 11.61 5.84
N PHE A 226 -8.53 11.75 6.98
CA PHE A 226 -8.73 10.68 7.95
C PHE A 226 -9.55 9.53 7.37
N LEU A 227 -10.66 9.81 6.68
CA LEU A 227 -11.50 8.78 6.05
C LEU A 227 -10.72 8.00 4.99
N CYS A 228 -9.99 8.69 4.13
CA CYS A 228 -9.15 8.07 3.13
C CYS A 228 -8.05 7.19 3.76
N SER A 229 -7.43 7.65 4.86
CA SER A 229 -6.46 6.85 5.62
C SER A 229 -7.10 5.62 6.27
N ARG A 230 -8.35 5.72 6.74
CA ARG A 230 -9.14 4.58 7.27
C ARG A 230 -9.46 3.55 6.19
N VAL A 231 -9.79 3.99 4.99
CA VAL A 231 -9.96 3.09 3.84
C VAL A 231 -8.68 2.30 3.61
N ASN A 232 -7.54 2.98 3.49
CA ASN A 232 -6.25 2.31 3.33
C ASN A 232 -5.94 1.34 4.48
N PHE A 233 -6.25 1.72 5.72
CA PHE A 233 -6.05 0.86 6.88
C PHE A 233 -6.85 -0.45 6.77
N VAL A 234 -8.13 -0.37 6.42
CA VAL A 234 -8.97 -1.56 6.25
C VAL A 234 -8.51 -2.40 5.06
N LEU A 235 -8.16 -1.77 3.94
CA LEU A 235 -7.69 -2.48 2.74
C LEU A 235 -6.30 -3.11 2.91
N SER A 236 -5.52 -2.69 3.90
CA SER A 236 -4.23 -3.33 4.18
C SER A 236 -4.37 -4.79 4.64
N PHE A 237 -5.49 -5.18 5.26
CA PHE A 237 -5.70 -6.57 5.67
C PHE A 237 -5.84 -7.53 4.49
N PRO A 238 -6.78 -7.33 3.55
CA PRO A 238 -6.83 -8.17 2.36
C PRO A 238 -5.57 -8.06 1.50
N LEU A 239 -4.93 -6.88 1.41
CA LEU A 239 -3.64 -6.74 0.73
C LEU A 239 -2.61 -7.72 1.29
N LEU A 240 -2.39 -7.70 2.61
CA LEU A 240 -1.42 -8.58 3.27
C LEU A 240 -1.79 -10.05 3.13
N PHE A 241 -3.10 -10.38 3.20
CA PHE A 241 -3.59 -11.74 2.96
C PHE A 241 -3.19 -12.24 1.58
N PHE A 242 -3.50 -11.51 0.50
CA PHE A 242 -3.17 -11.92 -0.87
C PHE A 242 -1.66 -11.98 -1.11
N MET A 243 -0.87 -11.07 -0.51
CA MET A 243 0.59 -11.12 -0.58
C MET A 243 1.17 -12.37 0.13
N ALA A 244 0.65 -12.72 1.30
CA ALA A 244 1.09 -13.90 2.04
C ALA A 244 0.67 -15.20 1.34
N ALA A 245 -0.56 -15.25 0.83
CA ALA A 245 -1.13 -16.45 0.22
C ALA A 245 -0.53 -16.79 -1.16
N ALA A 246 -0.04 -15.80 -1.89
CA ALA A 246 0.35 -15.90 -3.31
C ALA A 246 1.27 -17.08 -3.65
N SER A 247 2.23 -17.40 -2.78
CA SER A 247 3.22 -18.47 -3.01
C SER A 247 2.95 -19.75 -2.22
N HIS A 248 1.93 -19.77 -1.36
CA HIS A 248 1.71 -20.85 -0.41
C HIS A 248 0.34 -21.55 -0.57
N TYR A 249 -0.66 -20.84 -1.03
CA TYR A 249 -2.04 -21.33 -1.06
C TYR A 249 -2.68 -21.09 -2.43
N PRO A 250 -2.76 -22.15 -3.30
CA PRO A 250 -3.39 -22.06 -4.62
C PRO A 250 -4.91 -22.10 -4.48
N PHE A 251 -5.56 -20.97 -4.27
CA PHE A 251 -7.01 -20.88 -4.10
C PHE A 251 -7.74 -20.15 -5.24
N LEU A 252 -7.01 -19.51 -6.17
CA LEU A 252 -7.58 -18.81 -7.33
C LEU A 252 -7.54 -19.63 -8.62
N VAL A 253 -6.75 -20.69 -8.65
CA VAL A 253 -6.60 -21.59 -9.80
C VAL A 253 -6.62 -23.02 -9.28
N GLN A 254 -7.40 -23.86 -9.93
CA GLN A 254 -7.44 -25.32 -9.69
C GLN A 254 -6.39 -26.02 -10.54
#